data_078b537840ed0e57f70fc8c2df394f81
#
_entry.id   078b537840ed0e57f70fc8c2df394f81
#
_cell.length_a   1.000
_cell.length_b   1.000
_cell.length_c   1.000
_cell.angle_alpha   90.00
_cell.angle_beta   90.00
_cell.angle_gamma   90.00
#
_symmetry.space_group_name_H-M   'P 1'
#
loop_
_entity.id
_entity.type
_entity.pdbx_description
1 polymer ?
#
loop_
_entity_poly.entity_id
_entity_poly.type
_entity_poly.pdbx_seq_one_letter_code
_entity_poly.pdbx_strand_id
1 'polypeptide(L)'
;LMEARRCKKIYLPFFLCDSVTGACERSGAEIEFYHMDEGLHPVLEERTLPEGEYLYLVNYYGQLTDDKIRKYKKIYGNIIVDHTHAFFQKPLPGVDTLYSCRKFLGVSDGAYLSTDAELEPEKKPLDHSMGRMEHILGRYEYDAGTFYQKMLDNAANYHEMEIRRMSRLTGNLLRTMDYSGIKARREQNYR
;
A
#
# COMPACT_ATOMS: atom_id res chain seq x y z
N LEU A 1 -10.44 5.25 1.23
CA LEU A 1 -10.32 5.13 2.68
C LEU A 1 -10.42 6.49 3.35
N MET A 2 -9.57 7.45 2.99
CA MET A 2 -9.53 8.77 3.63
C MET A 2 -10.90 9.48 3.63
N GLU A 3 -11.60 9.44 2.51
CA GLU A 3 -12.97 9.96 2.38
C GLU A 3 -13.95 9.24 3.34
N ALA A 4 -13.94 7.89 3.34
CA ALA A 4 -14.82 7.10 4.21
C ALA A 4 -14.53 7.32 5.70
N ARG A 5 -13.27 7.54 6.06
CA ARG A 5 -12.84 7.87 7.42
C ARG A 5 -12.97 9.35 7.77
N ARG A 6 -13.40 10.20 6.84
CA ARG A 6 -13.44 11.67 7.01
C ARG A 6 -12.11 12.22 7.55
N CYS A 7 -11.01 11.71 6.99
CA CYS A 7 -9.67 12.09 7.42
C CYS A 7 -9.43 13.57 7.13
N LYS A 8 -9.14 14.35 8.17
CA LYS A 8 -8.85 15.78 8.10
C LYS A 8 -7.35 16.04 8.11
N LYS A 9 -6.61 15.20 8.85
CA LYS A 9 -5.17 15.30 8.99
C LYS A 9 -4.52 13.92 9.02
N ILE A 10 -3.38 13.79 8.36
CA ILE A 10 -2.61 12.56 8.32
C ILE A 10 -1.14 12.82 8.61
N TYR A 11 -0.58 12.03 9.52
CA TYR A 11 0.84 12.03 9.86
C TYR A 11 1.55 11.01 8.99
N LEU A 12 2.47 11.45 8.14
CA LEU A 12 3.22 10.63 7.17
C LEU A 12 4.71 10.56 7.55
N PRO A 13 5.39 9.42 7.35
CA PRO A 13 6.84 9.39 7.53
C PRO A 13 7.54 10.16 6.41
N PHE A 14 8.65 10.83 6.69
CA PHE A 14 9.47 11.47 5.65
C PHE A 14 9.99 10.48 4.61
N PHE A 15 10.28 9.25 5.00
CA PHE A 15 10.72 8.20 4.08
C PHE A 15 9.50 7.50 3.46
N LEU A 16 8.90 8.13 2.48
CA LEU A 16 7.66 7.67 1.86
C LEU A 16 7.71 7.85 0.34
N CYS A 17 6.94 7.03 -0.36
CA CYS A 17 6.75 7.17 -1.81
C CYS A 17 5.80 8.33 -2.12
N ASP A 18 6.17 9.18 -3.08
CA ASP A 18 5.40 10.35 -3.51
C ASP A 18 3.95 10.01 -3.92
N SER A 19 3.71 8.78 -4.39
CA SER A 19 2.35 8.33 -4.73
C SER A 19 1.39 8.32 -3.55
N VAL A 20 1.89 8.10 -2.32
CA VAL A 20 1.07 8.16 -1.09
C VAL A 20 0.82 9.61 -0.73
N THR A 21 1.86 10.46 -0.72
CA THR A 21 1.73 11.89 -0.45
C THR A 21 0.74 12.54 -1.40
N GLY A 22 0.89 12.32 -2.71
CA GLY A 22 -0.03 12.85 -3.71
C GLY A 22 -1.47 12.35 -3.57
N ALA A 23 -1.67 11.10 -3.10
CA ALA A 23 -3.01 10.60 -2.80
C ALA A 23 -3.63 11.30 -1.60
N CYS A 24 -2.84 11.61 -0.56
CA CYS A 24 -3.28 12.35 0.61
C CYS A 24 -3.60 13.82 0.26
N GLU A 25 -2.76 14.48 -0.52
CA GLU A 25 -3.01 15.84 -1.02
C GLU A 25 -4.33 15.94 -1.79
N ARG A 26 -4.58 15.00 -2.72
CA ARG A 26 -5.84 14.96 -3.47
C ARG A 26 -7.07 14.70 -2.61
N SER A 27 -6.91 14.09 -1.44
CA SER A 27 -8.02 13.89 -0.51
C SER A 27 -8.42 15.16 0.24
N GLY A 28 -7.58 16.20 0.19
CA GLY A 28 -7.77 17.45 0.93
C GLY A 28 -7.41 17.38 2.42
N ALA A 29 -6.79 16.28 2.87
CA ALA A 29 -6.32 16.19 4.25
C ALA A 29 -5.04 17.01 4.45
N GLU A 30 -4.93 17.66 5.62
CA GLU A 30 -3.69 18.27 6.07
C GLU A 30 -2.62 17.18 6.25
N ILE A 31 -1.40 17.43 5.77
CA ILE A 31 -0.28 16.50 5.91
C ILE A 31 0.72 17.08 6.89
N GLU A 32 1.08 16.29 7.90
CA GLU A 32 2.21 16.54 8.77
C GLU A 32 3.22 15.41 8.66
N PHE A 33 4.49 15.75 8.45
CA PHE A 33 5.54 14.73 8.33
C PHE A 33 6.21 14.47 9.68
N TYR A 34 6.46 13.19 9.97
CA TYR A 34 7.23 12.76 11.13
C TYR A 34 8.54 12.07 10.72
N HIS A 35 9.54 12.19 11.60
CA HIS A 35 10.81 11.49 11.49
C HIS A 35 10.71 10.06 12.02
N MET A 36 11.63 9.22 11.61
CA MET A 36 11.78 7.86 12.13
C MET A 36 13.12 7.71 12.82
N ASP A 37 13.18 6.85 13.84
CA ASP A 37 14.43 6.43 14.45
C ASP A 37 15.18 5.39 13.59
N GLU A 38 16.35 4.96 14.05
CA GLU A 38 17.19 3.95 13.37
C GLU A 38 16.48 2.59 13.25
N GLY A 39 15.49 2.31 14.10
CA GLY A 39 14.65 1.11 14.07
C GLY A 39 13.42 1.23 13.17
N LEU A 40 13.31 2.32 12.38
CA LEU A 40 12.16 2.65 11.53
C LEU A 40 10.84 2.81 12.32
N HIS A 41 10.94 3.28 13.58
CA HIS A 41 9.78 3.61 14.39
C HIS A 41 9.46 5.11 14.29
N PRO A 42 8.17 5.50 14.40
CA PRO A 42 7.80 6.92 14.39
C PRO A 42 8.39 7.66 15.60
N VAL A 43 9.04 8.79 15.32
CA VAL A 43 9.44 9.77 16.33
C VAL A 43 8.35 10.84 16.37
N LEU A 44 7.33 10.59 17.17
CA LEU A 44 6.16 11.43 17.33
C LEU A 44 5.73 11.41 18.80
N GLU A 45 5.16 12.52 19.29
CA GLU A 45 4.60 12.57 20.63
C GLU A 45 3.53 11.48 20.84
N GLU A 46 3.71 10.68 21.89
CA GLU A 46 2.75 9.61 22.23
C GLU A 46 1.48 10.22 22.82
N ARG A 47 0.43 10.29 22.03
CA ARG A 47 -0.89 10.78 22.43
C ARG A 47 -2.00 10.16 21.59
N THR A 48 -3.19 10.10 22.14
CA THR A 48 -4.36 9.73 21.33
C THR A 48 -4.66 10.84 20.33
N LEU A 49 -4.75 10.48 19.06
CA LEU A 49 -5.07 11.42 17.99
C LEU A 49 -6.56 11.81 18.04
N PRO A 50 -6.89 13.07 17.78
CA PRO A 50 -8.27 13.52 17.64
C PRO A 50 -9.04 12.79 16.54
N GLU A 51 -10.36 12.89 16.57
CA GLU A 51 -11.22 12.36 15.51
C GLU A 51 -10.89 13.05 14.16
N GLY A 52 -10.68 12.23 13.16
CA GLY A 52 -10.29 12.67 11.81
C GLY A 52 -8.79 12.86 11.62
N GLU A 53 -7.96 12.64 12.65
CA GLU A 53 -6.51 12.58 12.51
C GLU A 53 -6.02 11.14 12.49
N TYR A 54 -5.08 10.80 11.59
CA TYR A 54 -4.57 9.44 11.40
C TYR A 54 -3.05 9.40 11.33
N LEU A 55 -2.45 8.39 12.00
CA LEU A 55 -1.04 8.06 11.83
C LEU A 55 -0.89 6.99 10.75
N TYR A 56 -0.16 7.29 9.69
CA TYR A 56 0.19 6.35 8.63
C TYR A 56 1.51 5.66 8.94
N LEU A 57 1.47 4.36 9.11
CA LEU A 57 2.62 3.52 9.46
C LEU A 57 3.01 2.65 8.28
N VAL A 58 4.22 2.80 7.78
CA VAL A 58 4.75 1.91 6.74
C VAL A 58 5.47 0.72 7.38
N ASN A 59 5.07 -0.48 7.00
CA ASN A 59 5.76 -1.69 7.42
C ASN A 59 7.00 -1.94 6.54
N TYR A 60 8.05 -1.17 6.79
CA TYR A 60 9.30 -1.29 6.05
C TYR A 60 9.90 -2.68 6.23
N TYR A 61 10.07 -3.37 5.10
CA TYR A 61 10.72 -4.70 5.04
C TYR A 61 10.10 -5.76 5.97
N GLY A 62 8.86 -5.58 6.42
CA GLY A 62 8.20 -6.51 7.35
C GLY A 62 8.64 -6.39 8.80
N GLN A 63 9.31 -5.31 9.21
CA GLN A 63 9.82 -5.12 10.58
C GLN A 63 8.77 -4.64 11.58
N LEU A 64 7.61 -4.16 11.10
CA LEU A 64 6.50 -3.75 11.94
C LEU A 64 5.66 -4.98 12.34
N THR A 65 5.99 -5.55 13.49
CA THR A 65 5.29 -6.73 14.02
C THR A 65 3.86 -6.41 14.47
N ASP A 66 3.03 -7.45 14.60
CA ASP A 66 1.66 -7.31 15.09
C ASP A 66 1.59 -6.64 16.47
N ASP A 67 2.53 -6.95 17.37
CA ASP A 67 2.58 -6.34 18.70
C ASP A 67 2.92 -4.86 18.66
N LYS A 68 3.83 -4.46 17.76
CA LYS A 68 4.11 -3.03 17.52
C LYS A 68 2.89 -2.32 16.96
N ILE A 69 2.16 -2.92 16.02
CA ILE A 69 0.93 -2.35 15.47
C ILE A 69 -0.12 -2.18 16.57
N ARG A 70 -0.32 -3.21 17.44
CA ARG A 70 -1.23 -3.11 18.58
C ARG A 70 -0.82 -2.01 19.56
N LYS A 71 0.50 -1.89 19.83
CA LYS A 71 1.03 -0.80 20.67
C LYS A 71 0.66 0.56 20.09
N TYR A 72 0.95 0.80 18.81
CA TYR A 72 0.63 2.08 18.17
C TYR A 72 -0.87 2.35 18.09
N LYS A 73 -1.67 1.32 17.82
CA LYS A 73 -3.14 1.44 17.88
C LYS A 73 -3.64 1.89 19.25
N LYS A 74 -3.04 1.35 20.33
CA LYS A 74 -3.38 1.74 21.70
C LYS A 74 -2.98 3.17 22.03
N ILE A 75 -1.82 3.63 21.53
CA ILE A 75 -1.30 4.98 21.80
C ILE A 75 -2.07 6.03 20.98
N TYR A 76 -2.12 5.84 19.67
CA TYR A 76 -2.62 6.86 18.73
C TYR A 76 -4.11 6.74 18.40
N GLY A 77 -4.72 5.59 18.63
CA GLY A 77 -6.14 5.34 18.32
C GLY A 77 -6.38 5.12 16.83
N ASN A 78 -6.16 6.13 16.02
CA ASN A 78 -6.43 6.10 14.57
C ASN A 78 -5.14 5.87 13.81
N ILE A 79 -4.95 4.66 13.29
CA ILE A 79 -3.78 4.29 12.49
C ILE A 79 -4.18 3.67 11.17
N ILE A 80 -3.37 3.90 10.14
CA ILE A 80 -3.42 3.20 8.85
C ILE A 80 -2.07 2.51 8.69
N VAL A 81 -2.08 1.21 8.37
CA VAL A 81 -0.87 0.42 8.18
C VAL A 81 -0.68 0.10 6.71
N ASP A 82 0.48 0.39 6.17
CA ASP A 82 0.88 0.06 4.81
C ASP A 82 1.78 -1.18 4.79
N HIS A 83 1.23 -2.30 4.34
CA HIS A 83 1.93 -3.56 4.13
C HIS A 83 2.48 -3.72 2.70
N THR A 84 2.77 -2.62 2.00
CA THR A 84 3.37 -2.66 0.65
C THR A 84 4.68 -3.45 0.62
N HIS A 85 5.45 -3.47 1.72
CA HIS A 85 6.67 -4.27 1.85
C HIS A 85 6.49 -5.54 2.70
N ALA A 86 5.26 -5.86 3.10
CA ALA A 86 4.93 -7.00 3.97
C ALA A 86 3.65 -7.72 3.51
N PHE A 87 3.51 -7.95 2.23
CA PHE A 87 2.27 -8.43 1.58
C PHE A 87 1.65 -9.68 2.23
N PHE A 88 2.46 -10.58 2.77
CA PHE A 88 1.99 -11.83 3.40
C PHE A 88 1.67 -11.71 4.90
N GLN A 89 1.91 -10.56 5.52
CA GLN A 89 1.47 -10.31 6.89
C GLN A 89 -0.04 -10.04 6.90
N LYS A 90 -0.76 -10.73 7.80
CA LYS A 90 -2.21 -10.58 7.90
C LYS A 90 -2.57 -9.23 8.52
N PRO A 91 -3.71 -8.62 8.12
CA PRO A 91 -4.19 -7.42 8.77
C PRO A 91 -4.67 -7.72 10.19
N LEU A 92 -4.54 -6.75 11.09
CA LEU A 92 -5.13 -6.85 12.42
C LEU A 92 -6.57 -6.35 12.42
N PRO A 93 -7.48 -7.01 13.15
CA PRO A 93 -8.86 -6.53 13.31
C PRO A 93 -8.91 -5.08 13.82
N GLY A 94 -9.77 -4.25 13.23
CA GLY A 94 -9.95 -2.85 13.60
C GLY A 94 -8.78 -1.93 13.21
N VAL A 95 -7.88 -2.39 12.33
CA VAL A 95 -6.77 -1.60 11.79
C VAL A 95 -6.91 -1.52 10.28
N ASP A 96 -7.03 -0.32 9.75
CA ASP A 96 -7.01 -0.10 8.30
C ASP A 96 -5.65 -0.49 7.73
N THR A 97 -5.64 -1.45 6.79
CA THR A 97 -4.39 -2.00 6.27
C THR A 97 -4.40 -2.03 4.75
N LEU A 98 -3.36 -1.46 4.15
CA LEU A 98 -3.15 -1.37 2.70
C LEU A 98 -2.12 -2.40 2.24
N TYR A 99 -2.32 -2.95 1.04
CA TYR A 99 -1.39 -3.86 0.38
C TYR A 99 -1.21 -3.48 -1.09
N SER A 100 0.02 -3.48 -1.58
CA SER A 100 0.31 -3.33 -3.00
C SER A 100 0.67 -4.69 -3.61
N CYS A 101 -0.08 -5.13 -4.63
CA CYS A 101 0.12 -6.43 -5.25
C CYS A 101 1.40 -6.50 -6.09
N ARG A 102 1.70 -5.43 -6.85
CA ARG A 102 2.78 -5.39 -7.85
C ARG A 102 4.20 -5.61 -7.31
N LYS A 103 4.42 -5.42 -6.02
CA LYS A 103 5.75 -5.61 -5.40
C LYS A 103 6.06 -7.08 -5.08
N PHE A 104 5.04 -7.91 -4.97
CA PHE A 104 5.19 -9.32 -4.61
C PHE A 104 4.73 -10.28 -5.68
N LEU A 105 3.84 -9.85 -6.56
CA LEU A 105 3.13 -10.67 -7.52
C LEU A 105 3.37 -10.17 -8.94
N GLY A 106 3.24 -11.06 -9.92
CA GLY A 106 3.45 -10.77 -11.34
C GLY A 106 2.29 -9.99 -11.98
N VAL A 107 1.93 -8.85 -11.39
CA VAL A 107 0.92 -7.93 -11.90
C VAL A 107 1.47 -6.52 -12.00
N SER A 108 0.95 -5.74 -12.93
CA SER A 108 1.38 -4.34 -13.14
C SER A 108 0.83 -3.36 -12.10
N ASP A 109 -0.27 -3.72 -11.47
CA ASP A 109 -1.06 -2.86 -10.57
C ASP A 109 -1.84 -3.68 -9.55
N GLY A 110 -2.81 -3.07 -8.89
CA GLY A 110 -3.67 -3.71 -7.92
C GLY A 110 -3.23 -3.48 -6.49
N ALA A 111 -4.23 -3.29 -5.64
CA ALA A 111 -4.08 -3.13 -4.21
C ALA A 111 -5.22 -3.83 -3.48
N TYR A 112 -4.96 -4.23 -2.24
CA TYR A 112 -6.01 -4.65 -1.30
C TYR A 112 -6.09 -3.65 -0.16
N LEU A 113 -7.29 -3.48 0.36
CA LEU A 113 -7.58 -2.71 1.56
C LEU A 113 -8.37 -3.59 2.52
N SER A 114 -7.84 -3.79 3.71
CA SER A 114 -8.57 -4.37 4.84
C SER A 114 -9.06 -3.24 5.73
N THR A 115 -10.35 -3.09 5.87
CA THR A 115 -10.99 -2.01 6.64
C THR A 115 -12.37 -2.43 7.11
N ASP A 116 -12.83 -1.84 8.18
CA ASP A 116 -14.23 -1.88 8.64
C ASP A 116 -15.01 -0.60 8.26
N ALA A 117 -14.37 0.34 7.55
CA ALA A 117 -15.06 1.50 7.00
C ALA A 117 -16.00 1.08 5.88
N GLU A 118 -17.16 1.71 5.85
CA GLU A 118 -18.10 1.54 4.75
C GLU A 118 -17.58 2.21 3.49
N LEU A 119 -17.36 1.41 2.47
CA LEU A 119 -16.84 1.84 1.17
C LEU A 119 -17.90 1.63 0.10
N GLU A 120 -17.85 2.46 -0.94
CA GLU A 120 -18.73 2.36 -2.11
C GLU A 120 -17.90 2.06 -3.39
N PRO A 121 -17.26 0.89 -3.48
CA PRO A 121 -16.38 0.58 -4.61
C PRO A 121 -17.14 0.55 -5.95
N GLU A 122 -18.42 0.24 -5.95
CA GLU A 122 -19.26 0.23 -7.15
C GLU A 122 -19.40 1.61 -7.81
N LYS A 123 -19.25 2.69 -7.06
CA LYS A 123 -19.26 4.07 -7.57
C LYS A 123 -17.95 4.45 -8.29
N LYS A 124 -16.90 3.65 -8.15
CA LYS A 124 -15.61 3.91 -8.80
C LYS A 124 -15.52 3.19 -10.14
N PRO A 125 -14.95 3.81 -11.19
CA PRO A 125 -14.77 3.17 -12.49
C PRO A 125 -13.89 1.94 -12.42
N LEU A 126 -14.10 1.01 -13.33
CA LEU A 126 -13.22 -0.16 -13.48
C LEU A 126 -11.93 0.25 -14.19
N ASP A 127 -10.80 -0.24 -13.70
CA ASP A 127 -9.51 -0.01 -14.34
C ASP A 127 -9.25 -0.99 -15.50
N HIS A 128 -8.28 -0.65 -16.35
CA HIS A 128 -7.82 -1.43 -17.49
C HIS A 128 -6.29 -1.56 -17.46
N SER A 129 -5.77 -2.76 -17.21
CA SER A 129 -4.34 -3.01 -16.97
C SER A 129 -3.57 -3.55 -18.17
N MET A 130 -4.26 -3.93 -19.27
CA MET A 130 -3.61 -4.62 -20.39
C MET A 130 -2.41 -3.85 -20.95
N GLY A 131 -2.56 -2.55 -21.18
CA GLY A 131 -1.49 -1.68 -21.69
C GLY A 131 -0.32 -1.47 -20.73
N ARG A 132 -0.45 -1.89 -19.47
CA ARG A 132 0.58 -1.78 -18.43
C ARG A 132 1.32 -3.09 -18.15
N MET A 133 0.98 -4.20 -18.87
CA MET A 133 1.57 -5.52 -18.62
C MET A 133 2.89 -5.76 -19.34
N GLU A 134 3.29 -4.89 -20.26
CA GLU A 134 4.47 -5.08 -21.12
C GLU A 134 5.75 -5.33 -20.31
N HIS A 135 5.99 -4.54 -19.26
CA HIS A 135 7.17 -4.68 -18.40
C HIS A 135 7.15 -5.95 -17.53
N ILE A 136 6.00 -6.55 -17.31
CA ILE A 136 5.88 -7.83 -16.60
C ILE A 136 6.12 -9.00 -17.55
N LEU A 137 5.42 -9.03 -18.69
CA LEU A 137 5.47 -10.12 -19.65
C LEU A 137 6.81 -10.16 -20.40
N GLY A 138 7.35 -9.01 -20.76
CA GLY A 138 8.60 -8.94 -21.51
C GLY A 138 9.81 -9.55 -20.79
N ARG A 139 9.80 -9.61 -19.46
CA ARG A 139 10.85 -10.25 -18.67
C ARG A 139 10.94 -11.77 -18.82
N TYR A 140 9.94 -12.40 -19.42
CA TYR A 140 9.96 -13.84 -19.72
C TYR A 140 10.72 -14.14 -21.01
N GLU A 141 10.89 -13.15 -21.89
CA GLU A 141 11.53 -13.33 -23.20
C GLU A 141 12.82 -12.51 -23.34
N TYR A 142 12.94 -11.42 -22.60
CA TYR A 142 14.04 -10.45 -22.73
C TYR A 142 14.64 -10.11 -21.36
N ASP A 143 15.79 -9.43 -21.39
CA ASP A 143 16.41 -8.86 -20.19
C ASP A 143 15.48 -7.85 -19.49
N ALA A 144 15.43 -7.91 -18.17
CA ALA A 144 14.59 -7.03 -17.35
C ALA A 144 14.94 -5.54 -17.52
N GLY A 145 16.18 -5.20 -17.83
CA GLY A 145 16.64 -3.84 -18.10
C GLY A 145 15.95 -3.20 -19.30
N THR A 146 15.60 -4.01 -20.32
CA THR A 146 14.90 -3.56 -21.54
C THR A 146 13.58 -2.87 -21.21
N PHE A 147 12.89 -3.30 -20.15
CA PHE A 147 11.57 -2.81 -19.77
C PHE A 147 11.58 -1.85 -18.58
N TYR A 148 12.75 -1.42 -18.13
CA TYR A 148 12.87 -0.54 -16.95
C TYR A 148 12.11 0.78 -17.16
N GLN A 149 12.27 1.42 -18.34
CA GLN A 149 11.55 2.66 -18.65
C GLN A 149 10.03 2.46 -18.65
N LYS A 150 9.53 1.37 -19.21
CA LYS A 150 8.10 1.02 -19.18
C LYS A 150 7.55 0.87 -17.75
N MET A 151 8.36 0.32 -16.86
CA MET A 151 8.00 0.23 -15.44
C MET A 151 7.92 1.61 -14.78
N LEU A 152 8.84 2.51 -15.09
CA LEU A 152 8.84 3.90 -14.59
C LEU A 152 7.63 4.67 -15.12
N ASP A 153 7.36 4.58 -16.42
CA ASP A 153 6.21 5.24 -17.06
C ASP A 153 4.89 4.77 -16.42
N ASN A 154 4.78 3.46 -16.16
CA ASN A 154 3.62 2.91 -15.48
C ASN A 154 3.49 3.43 -14.03
N ALA A 155 4.61 3.61 -13.33
CA ALA A 155 4.60 4.18 -11.98
C ALA A 155 4.20 5.66 -11.97
N ALA A 156 4.70 6.44 -12.94
CA ALA A 156 4.37 7.86 -13.09
C ALA A 156 2.87 8.10 -13.33
N ASN A 157 2.22 7.24 -14.11
CA ASN A 157 0.79 7.36 -14.40
C ASN A 157 -0.10 7.31 -13.14
N TYR A 158 0.35 6.65 -12.04
CA TYR A 158 -0.46 6.57 -10.81
C TYR A 158 -0.57 7.89 -10.06
N HIS A 159 0.30 8.86 -10.30
CA HIS A 159 0.24 10.17 -9.63
C HIS A 159 -0.99 10.98 -10.05
N GLU A 160 -1.44 10.81 -11.30
CA GLU A 160 -2.53 11.59 -11.87
C GLU A 160 -3.85 10.82 -11.99
N MET A 161 -3.81 9.50 -11.81
CA MET A 161 -4.99 8.66 -11.99
C MET A 161 -5.99 8.82 -10.85
N GLU A 162 -7.26 8.90 -11.21
CA GLU A 162 -8.36 8.74 -10.27
C GLU A 162 -8.35 7.34 -9.62
N ILE A 163 -8.90 7.25 -8.42
CA ILE A 163 -9.09 5.96 -7.74
C ILE A 163 -10.06 5.10 -8.55
N ARG A 164 -9.63 3.88 -8.89
CA ARG A 164 -10.38 2.92 -9.69
C ARG A 164 -10.48 1.57 -8.98
N ARG A 165 -11.49 0.81 -9.35
CA ARG A 165 -11.56 -0.60 -8.98
C ARG A 165 -10.48 -1.37 -9.73
N MET A 166 -9.96 -2.42 -9.09
CA MET A 166 -9.00 -3.35 -9.71
C MET A 166 -9.52 -3.85 -11.05
N SER A 167 -8.67 -3.85 -12.08
CA SER A 167 -9.03 -4.34 -13.42
C SER A 167 -9.42 -5.83 -13.38
N ARG A 168 -10.22 -6.24 -14.35
CA ARG A 168 -10.56 -7.67 -14.54
C ARG A 168 -9.30 -8.51 -14.78
N LEU A 169 -8.35 -7.99 -15.55
CA LEU A 169 -7.09 -8.68 -15.84
C LEU A 169 -6.31 -8.95 -14.56
N THR A 170 -6.01 -7.92 -13.78
CA THR A 170 -5.29 -8.06 -12.52
C THR A 170 -6.04 -8.96 -11.54
N GLY A 171 -7.35 -8.77 -11.38
CA GLY A 171 -8.17 -9.60 -10.50
C GLY A 171 -8.19 -11.08 -10.90
N ASN A 172 -8.21 -11.40 -12.20
CA ASN A 172 -8.17 -12.78 -12.68
C ASN A 172 -6.77 -13.40 -12.42
N LEU A 173 -5.70 -12.68 -12.73
CA LEU A 173 -4.34 -13.14 -12.44
C LEU A 173 -4.14 -13.44 -10.95
N LEU A 174 -4.56 -12.51 -10.08
CA LEU A 174 -4.43 -12.68 -8.64
C LEU A 174 -5.18 -13.89 -8.10
N ARG A 175 -6.36 -14.22 -8.65
CA ARG A 175 -7.15 -15.40 -8.23
C ARG A 175 -6.49 -16.73 -8.58
N THR A 176 -5.64 -16.78 -9.62
CA THR A 176 -4.98 -18.00 -10.08
C THR A 176 -3.60 -18.22 -9.48
N MET A 177 -3.09 -17.25 -8.70
CA MET A 177 -1.75 -17.35 -8.12
C MET A 177 -1.71 -18.28 -6.90
N ASP A 178 -0.67 -19.12 -6.85
CA ASP A 178 -0.34 -19.89 -5.65
C ASP A 178 0.40 -19.01 -4.63
N TYR A 179 -0.35 -18.35 -3.77
CA TYR A 179 0.20 -17.46 -2.73
C TYR A 179 1.12 -18.20 -1.76
N SER A 180 0.81 -19.46 -1.45
CA SER A 180 1.59 -20.29 -0.54
C SER A 180 2.95 -20.62 -1.13
N GLY A 181 2.99 -21.06 -2.39
CA GLY A 181 4.22 -21.34 -3.11
C GLY A 181 5.06 -20.10 -3.35
N ILE A 182 4.44 -18.96 -3.69
CA ILE A 182 5.15 -17.68 -3.85
C ILE A 182 5.81 -17.26 -2.52
N LYS A 183 5.09 -17.36 -1.40
CA LYS A 183 5.63 -17.05 -0.08
C LYS A 183 6.81 -17.95 0.25
N ALA A 184 6.65 -19.27 0.14
CA ALA A 184 7.69 -20.24 0.43
C ALA A 184 8.95 -20.01 -0.43
N ARG A 185 8.77 -19.72 -1.74
CA ARG A 185 9.90 -19.43 -2.65
C ARG A 185 10.65 -18.16 -2.26
N ARG A 186 9.95 -17.11 -1.83
CA ARG A 186 10.57 -15.87 -1.36
C ARG A 186 11.35 -16.08 -0.07
N GLU A 187 10.81 -16.85 0.87
CA GLU A 187 11.50 -17.22 2.11
C GLU A 187 12.76 -18.06 1.82
N GLN A 188 12.69 -18.98 0.86
CA GLN A 188 13.86 -19.77 0.42
C GLN A 188 14.94 -18.88 -0.22
N ASN A 189 14.55 -17.88 -1.04
CA ASN A 189 15.50 -17.00 -1.70
C ASN A 189 16.16 -15.98 -0.75
N TYR A 190 15.59 -15.76 0.44
CA TYR A 190 16.13 -14.86 1.46
C TYR A 190 17.24 -15.52 2.31
N ARG A 191 17.23 -16.85 2.42
CA ARG A 191 18.24 -17.64 3.16
C ARG A 191 19.52 -17.83 2.35
#